data_f7bedc3881c79212a1a68965653ddb7e
#
_entry.id   f7bedc3881c79212a1a68965653ddb7e
#
_cell.length_a   1.000
_cell.length_b   1.000
_cell.length_c   1.000
_cell.angle_alpha   90.00
_cell.angle_beta   90.00
_cell.angle_gamma   90.00
#
_symmetry.space_group_name_H-M   'P 1'
#
loop_
_entity.id
_entity.type
_entity.pdbx_description
1 polymer ?
#
loop_
_entity_poly.entity_id
_entity_poly.type
_entity_poly.pdbx_seq_one_letter_code
_entity_poly.pdbx_strand_id
1 'polypeptide(L)'
;MYDVKTPQEVSWTQEKPETSLNFIQSFSVDKTAKIIDVGGGESKLVDFLLEEGYENISVLDISANALEKAKKRLGDKAEKVNWIVADITEFEPTEQYDVWHDRAVFHFLTEDNDIKKYQDLVSKAVKGKMVIGTFSTNGPLKCSGLEIKQNDEISLTSTFASDFEKIECFTIDHITPFDTIQNFIFCSFNKK
;
A
#
# COMPACT_ATOMS: atom_id res chain seq x y z
N MET A 1 6.57 -8.07 -15.41
CA MET A 1 7.70 -7.22 -14.96
C MET A 1 8.43 -7.79 -13.74
N TYR A 2 7.80 -8.58 -12.90
CA TYR A 2 8.40 -9.23 -11.71
C TYR A 2 9.23 -10.50 -12.01
N ASP A 3 9.22 -10.99 -13.23
CA ASP A 3 9.81 -12.32 -13.54
C ASP A 3 11.34 -12.33 -13.67
N VAL A 4 12.01 -11.19 -13.71
CA VAL A 4 13.45 -11.12 -14.07
C VAL A 4 14.31 -10.30 -13.10
N LYS A 5 13.75 -9.52 -12.16
CA LYS A 5 14.54 -8.63 -11.29
C LYS A 5 14.62 -9.14 -9.85
N THR A 6 15.81 -9.01 -9.26
CA THR A 6 16.02 -9.24 -7.82
C THR A 6 15.48 -8.07 -6.99
N PRO A 7 15.22 -8.23 -5.68
CA PRO A 7 14.79 -7.13 -4.81
C PRO A 7 15.71 -5.91 -4.83
N GLN A 8 17.03 -6.11 -5.04
CA GLN A 8 18.02 -5.02 -5.16
C GLN A 8 17.95 -4.28 -6.50
N GLU A 9 17.24 -4.82 -7.47
CA GLU A 9 17.08 -4.22 -8.81
C GLU A 9 15.76 -3.46 -8.98
N VAL A 10 14.98 -3.33 -7.92
CA VAL A 10 13.71 -2.59 -7.94
C VAL A 10 13.74 -1.38 -7.01
N SER A 11 13.33 -0.24 -7.53
CA SER A 11 13.47 1.05 -6.87
C SER A 11 12.64 1.23 -5.59
N TRP A 12 11.59 0.43 -5.41
CA TRP A 12 10.68 0.55 -4.26
C TRP A 12 11.06 -0.33 -3.05
N THR A 13 12.12 -1.15 -3.17
CA THR A 13 12.54 -2.06 -2.08
C THR A 13 13.02 -1.27 -0.88
N GLN A 14 12.56 -1.70 0.30
CA GLN A 14 13.03 -1.21 1.60
C GLN A 14 13.38 -2.39 2.48
N GLU A 15 14.51 -2.33 3.18
CA GLU A 15 14.88 -3.34 4.19
C GLU A 15 13.85 -3.35 5.32
N LYS A 16 13.44 -2.19 5.79
CA LYS A 16 12.37 -2.00 6.75
C LYS A 16 11.47 -0.87 6.28
N PRO A 17 10.16 -1.10 6.08
CA PRO A 17 9.21 -0.08 5.66
C PRO A 17 8.76 0.79 6.86
N GLU A 18 9.69 1.57 7.43
CA GLU A 18 9.48 2.30 8.69
C GLU A 18 8.29 3.24 8.63
N THR A 19 8.12 3.98 7.54
CA THR A 19 7.00 4.91 7.38
C THR A 19 5.65 4.19 7.47
N SER A 20 5.50 3.07 6.76
CA SER A 20 4.28 2.25 6.78
C SER A 20 4.01 1.66 8.17
N LEU A 21 5.06 1.13 8.82
CA LEU A 21 4.97 0.58 10.17
C LEU A 21 4.58 1.65 11.20
N ASN A 22 5.20 2.83 11.13
CA ASN A 22 4.90 3.94 12.04
C ASN A 22 3.43 4.38 11.93
N PHE A 23 2.87 4.44 10.71
CA PHE A 23 1.44 4.73 10.54
C PHE A 23 0.57 3.67 11.21
N ILE A 24 0.80 2.38 10.91
CA ILE A 24 -0.02 1.30 11.46
C ILE A 24 0.08 1.26 12.99
N GLN A 25 1.27 1.44 13.55
CA GLN A 25 1.49 1.52 15.00
C GLN A 25 0.80 2.72 15.64
N SER A 26 0.85 3.90 14.98
CA SER A 26 0.21 5.13 15.47
C SER A 26 -1.31 5.02 15.59
N PHE A 27 -1.93 4.14 14.81
CA PHE A 27 -3.37 3.90 14.87
C PHE A 27 -3.79 3.13 16.13
N SER A 28 -2.84 2.51 16.83
CA SER A 28 -3.07 1.77 18.08
C SER A 28 -4.21 0.76 17.98
N VAL A 29 -4.33 0.07 16.83
CA VAL A 29 -5.32 -0.97 16.63
C VAL A 29 -4.92 -2.27 17.34
N ASP A 30 -5.90 -3.08 17.71
CA ASP A 30 -5.66 -4.38 18.33
C ASP A 30 -4.88 -5.32 17.39
N LYS A 31 -4.17 -6.29 17.96
CA LYS A 31 -3.43 -7.29 17.17
C LYS A 31 -4.34 -8.20 16.34
N THR A 32 -5.61 -8.27 16.68
CA THR A 32 -6.68 -8.95 15.93
C THR A 32 -7.32 -8.08 14.84
N ALA A 33 -6.91 -6.81 14.69
CA ALA A 33 -7.41 -5.94 13.64
C ALA A 33 -7.08 -6.51 12.25
N LYS A 34 -8.04 -6.37 11.34
CA LYS A 34 -7.88 -6.79 9.94
C LYS A 34 -7.12 -5.74 9.17
N ILE A 35 -5.92 -6.07 8.73
CA ILE A 35 -5.03 -5.19 7.97
C ILE A 35 -4.91 -5.72 6.55
N ILE A 36 -5.07 -4.86 5.54
CA ILE A 36 -4.73 -5.19 4.16
C ILE A 36 -3.58 -4.32 3.66
N ASP A 37 -2.57 -4.96 3.07
CA ASP A 37 -1.46 -4.33 2.36
C ASP A 37 -1.69 -4.47 0.84
N VAL A 38 -2.08 -3.38 0.20
CA VAL A 38 -2.42 -3.31 -1.23
C VAL A 38 -1.16 -3.01 -2.03
N GLY A 39 -0.89 -3.84 -3.03
CA GLY A 39 0.37 -3.81 -3.77
C GLY A 39 1.54 -4.30 -2.95
N GLY A 40 1.28 -5.14 -1.94
CA GLY A 40 2.30 -5.63 -1.03
C GLY A 40 3.43 -6.41 -1.70
N GLY A 41 3.13 -7.15 -2.78
CA GLY A 41 4.12 -7.81 -3.62
C GLY A 41 5.24 -8.48 -2.84
N GLU A 42 6.47 -8.05 -3.10
CA GLU A 42 7.68 -8.51 -2.38
C GLU A 42 8.01 -7.63 -1.14
N SER A 43 7.12 -6.71 -0.75
CA SER A 43 7.30 -5.86 0.43
C SER A 43 7.54 -6.70 1.70
N LYS A 44 8.40 -6.20 2.57
CA LYS A 44 8.64 -6.80 3.89
C LYS A 44 7.66 -6.31 4.96
N LEU A 45 6.65 -5.50 4.62
CA LEU A 45 5.69 -4.99 5.62
C LEU A 45 5.00 -6.14 6.37
N VAL A 46 4.55 -7.15 5.64
CA VAL A 46 3.89 -8.33 6.21
C VAL A 46 4.78 -9.08 7.20
N ASP A 47 6.10 -9.16 6.94
CA ASP A 47 7.06 -9.82 7.84
C ASP A 47 7.08 -9.12 9.22
N PHE A 48 7.20 -7.80 9.22
CA PHE A 48 7.21 -6.99 10.45
C PHE A 48 5.87 -6.98 11.17
N LEU A 49 4.75 -6.93 10.43
CA LEU A 49 3.42 -7.01 11.04
C LEU A 49 3.23 -8.35 11.78
N LEU A 50 3.67 -9.46 11.19
CA LEU A 50 3.65 -10.77 11.86
C LEU A 50 4.58 -10.81 13.08
N GLU A 51 5.76 -10.19 13.00
CA GLU A 51 6.71 -10.09 14.13
C GLU A 51 6.14 -9.25 15.28
N GLU A 52 5.37 -8.23 14.96
CA GLU A 52 4.66 -7.40 15.95
C GLU A 52 3.40 -8.07 16.52
N GLY A 53 3.06 -9.26 16.02
CA GLY A 53 1.95 -10.07 16.54
C GLY A 53 0.59 -9.74 15.96
N TYR A 54 0.49 -9.07 14.79
CA TYR A 54 -0.77 -8.94 14.08
C TYR A 54 -1.19 -10.29 13.50
N GLU A 55 -2.48 -10.64 13.67
CA GLU A 55 -3.01 -11.98 13.39
C GLU A 55 -3.83 -12.06 12.09
N ASN A 56 -4.41 -10.94 11.64
CA ASN A 56 -5.35 -10.91 10.51
C ASN A 56 -4.81 -9.99 9.41
N ILE A 57 -3.82 -10.49 8.66
CA ILE A 57 -3.14 -9.74 7.61
C ILE A 57 -3.55 -10.31 6.24
N SER A 58 -3.99 -9.43 5.35
CA SER A 58 -4.17 -9.72 3.93
C SER A 58 -3.11 -8.98 3.12
N VAL A 59 -2.56 -9.61 2.10
CA VAL A 59 -1.66 -8.99 1.13
C VAL A 59 -2.26 -9.16 -0.25
N LEU A 60 -2.53 -8.06 -0.92
CA LEU A 60 -3.08 -8.02 -2.27
C LEU A 60 -2.03 -7.53 -3.25
N ASP A 61 -1.86 -8.23 -4.35
CA ASP A 61 -1.04 -7.78 -5.47
C ASP A 61 -1.56 -8.38 -6.79
N ILE A 62 -1.37 -7.66 -7.88
CA ILE A 62 -1.70 -8.15 -9.22
C ILE A 62 -0.73 -9.26 -9.68
N SER A 63 0.48 -9.29 -9.13
CA SER A 63 1.53 -10.24 -9.47
C SER A 63 1.51 -11.46 -8.56
N ALA A 64 0.95 -12.57 -9.06
CA ALA A 64 1.03 -13.85 -8.37
C ALA A 64 2.49 -14.26 -8.05
N ASN A 65 3.42 -13.96 -8.96
CA ASN A 65 4.84 -14.30 -8.77
C ASN A 65 5.48 -13.51 -7.61
N ALA A 66 5.13 -12.22 -7.44
CA ALA A 66 5.60 -11.41 -6.32
C ALA A 66 5.10 -11.99 -4.98
N LEU A 67 3.82 -12.36 -4.91
CA LEU A 67 3.26 -13.00 -3.72
C LEU A 67 3.91 -14.36 -3.42
N GLU A 68 4.19 -15.18 -4.44
CA GLU A 68 4.89 -16.45 -4.23
C GLU A 68 6.33 -16.28 -3.70
N LYS A 69 7.03 -15.22 -4.11
CA LYS A 69 8.35 -14.89 -3.55
C LYS A 69 8.23 -14.47 -2.07
N ALA A 70 7.22 -13.66 -1.72
CA ALA A 70 6.95 -13.27 -0.33
C ALA A 70 6.60 -14.49 0.53
N LYS A 71 5.75 -15.40 0.05
CA LYS A 71 5.42 -16.67 0.73
C LYS A 71 6.66 -17.51 0.99
N LYS A 72 7.53 -17.69 -0.02
CA LYS A 72 8.78 -18.43 0.12
C LYS A 72 9.71 -17.81 1.17
N ARG A 73 9.81 -16.48 1.22
CA ARG A 73 10.59 -15.74 2.21
C ARG A 73 10.06 -15.97 3.63
N LEU A 74 8.75 -15.95 3.82
CA LEU A 74 8.09 -16.13 5.11
C LEU A 74 8.11 -17.58 5.61
N GLY A 75 8.25 -18.57 4.71
CA GLY A 75 8.15 -19.99 5.07
C GLY A 75 6.84 -20.33 5.76
N ASP A 76 6.87 -21.06 6.86
CA ASP A 76 5.67 -21.50 7.59
C ASP A 76 4.80 -20.32 8.08
N LYS A 77 5.37 -19.14 8.29
CA LYS A 77 4.58 -17.93 8.66
C LYS A 77 3.61 -17.49 7.56
N ALA A 78 3.84 -17.87 6.30
CA ALA A 78 2.97 -17.52 5.18
C ALA A 78 1.54 -18.07 5.31
N GLU A 79 1.36 -19.16 6.06
CA GLU A 79 0.03 -19.74 6.31
C GLU A 79 -0.87 -18.85 7.18
N LYS A 80 -0.28 -17.87 7.89
CA LYS A 80 -1.01 -16.89 8.72
C LYS A 80 -1.51 -15.69 7.94
N VAL A 81 -1.20 -15.60 6.65
CA VAL A 81 -1.49 -14.45 5.80
C VAL A 81 -2.51 -14.83 4.73
N ASN A 82 -3.50 -13.98 4.53
CA ASN A 82 -4.44 -14.11 3.43
C ASN A 82 -3.84 -13.47 2.16
N TRP A 83 -3.51 -14.30 1.17
CA TRP A 83 -2.89 -13.86 -0.09
C TRP A 83 -3.94 -13.70 -1.19
N ILE A 84 -4.02 -12.50 -1.76
CA ILE A 84 -5.02 -12.13 -2.76
C ILE A 84 -4.33 -11.72 -4.05
N VAL A 85 -4.53 -12.49 -5.12
CA VAL A 85 -4.09 -12.13 -6.48
C VAL A 85 -5.25 -11.41 -7.16
N ALA A 86 -5.16 -10.10 -7.32
CA ALA A 86 -6.21 -9.31 -7.96
C ALA A 86 -5.66 -8.00 -8.52
N ASP A 87 -6.32 -7.51 -9.59
CA ASP A 87 -6.24 -6.12 -9.98
C ASP A 87 -7.10 -5.29 -9.02
N ILE A 88 -6.55 -4.21 -8.47
CA ILE A 88 -7.25 -3.37 -7.50
C ILE A 88 -8.53 -2.74 -8.08
N THR A 89 -8.58 -2.52 -9.38
CA THR A 89 -9.75 -1.94 -10.07
C THR A 89 -10.90 -2.93 -10.26
N GLU A 90 -10.62 -4.22 -10.06
CA GLU A 90 -11.57 -5.33 -10.19
C GLU A 90 -11.74 -6.12 -8.88
N PHE A 91 -11.05 -5.69 -7.82
CA PHE A 91 -11.10 -6.36 -6.53
C PHE A 91 -12.45 -6.14 -5.84
N GLU A 92 -13.11 -7.24 -5.48
CA GLU A 92 -14.34 -7.26 -4.69
C GLU A 92 -14.05 -7.85 -3.30
N PRO A 93 -13.92 -7.01 -2.24
CA PRO A 93 -13.62 -7.49 -0.91
C PRO A 93 -14.80 -8.27 -0.32
N THR A 94 -14.51 -9.41 0.28
CA THR A 94 -15.50 -10.23 0.98
C THR A 94 -15.66 -9.84 2.46
N GLU A 95 -14.83 -8.92 2.93
CA GLU A 95 -14.81 -8.45 4.32
C GLU A 95 -14.40 -6.98 4.39
N GLN A 96 -14.56 -6.36 5.56
CA GLN A 96 -14.08 -5.02 5.83
C GLN A 96 -12.78 -5.05 6.64
N TYR A 97 -11.93 -4.05 6.39
CA TYR A 97 -10.62 -3.91 7.02
C TYR A 97 -10.60 -2.77 8.03
N ASP A 98 -9.93 -3.00 9.15
CA ASP A 98 -9.66 -1.98 10.17
C ASP A 98 -8.56 -1.02 9.72
N VAL A 99 -7.58 -1.53 8.96
CA VAL A 99 -6.50 -0.75 8.36
C VAL A 99 -6.34 -1.14 6.90
N TRP A 100 -6.42 -0.14 6.03
CA TRP A 100 -6.10 -0.23 4.62
C TRP A 100 -4.78 0.49 4.38
N HIS A 101 -3.78 -0.22 3.93
CA HIS A 101 -2.49 0.33 3.56
C HIS A 101 -2.26 0.16 2.07
N ASP A 102 -1.97 1.26 1.37
CA ASP A 102 -1.60 1.28 -0.03
C ASP A 102 -0.30 2.09 -0.18
N ARG A 103 0.75 1.42 -0.60
CA ARG A 103 1.99 2.09 -0.96
C ARG A 103 2.36 1.78 -2.41
N ALA A 104 2.28 2.83 -3.25
CA ALA A 104 2.68 2.77 -4.65
C ALA A 104 1.75 1.96 -5.58
N VAL A 105 0.45 1.83 -5.24
CA VAL A 105 -0.57 1.32 -6.17
C VAL A 105 -1.46 2.46 -6.68
N PHE A 106 -1.94 3.31 -5.80
CA PHE A 106 -2.86 4.40 -6.16
C PHE A 106 -2.33 5.29 -7.29
N HIS A 107 -1.03 5.54 -7.38
CA HIS A 107 -0.47 6.38 -8.43
C HIS A 107 -0.53 5.78 -9.84
N PHE A 108 -0.78 4.47 -9.99
CA PHE A 108 -1.01 3.86 -11.29
C PHE A 108 -2.42 4.09 -11.84
N LEU A 109 -3.34 4.57 -11.00
CA LEU A 109 -4.69 4.92 -11.42
C LEU A 109 -4.66 6.32 -12.06
N THR A 110 -4.41 6.37 -13.35
CA THR A 110 -4.29 7.62 -14.11
C THR A 110 -5.62 8.11 -14.67
N GLU A 111 -6.57 7.20 -14.87
CA GLU A 111 -7.89 7.50 -15.42
C GLU A 111 -8.90 7.80 -14.31
N ASP A 112 -9.73 8.80 -14.51
CA ASP A 112 -10.73 9.22 -13.52
C ASP A 112 -11.71 8.08 -13.16
N ASN A 113 -12.04 7.21 -14.12
CA ASN A 113 -12.90 6.06 -13.88
C ASN A 113 -12.26 5.05 -12.90
N ASP A 114 -10.96 4.79 -13.00
CA ASP A 114 -10.27 3.85 -12.11
C ASP A 114 -10.07 4.46 -10.72
N ILE A 115 -9.81 5.77 -10.66
CA ILE A 115 -9.81 6.49 -9.38
C ILE A 115 -11.19 6.40 -8.71
N LYS A 116 -12.27 6.56 -9.48
CA LYS A 116 -13.62 6.43 -8.95
C LYS A 116 -13.92 5.01 -8.45
N LYS A 117 -13.54 3.97 -9.19
CA LYS A 117 -13.66 2.58 -8.74
C LYS A 117 -12.91 2.37 -7.41
N TYR A 118 -11.69 2.89 -7.30
CA TYR A 118 -10.89 2.80 -6.07
C TYR A 118 -11.57 3.54 -4.89
N GLN A 119 -12.11 4.73 -5.12
CA GLN A 119 -12.90 5.45 -4.10
C GLN A 119 -14.08 4.61 -3.60
N ASP A 120 -14.86 4.05 -4.53
CA ASP A 120 -16.04 3.23 -4.21
C ASP A 120 -15.63 1.93 -3.49
N LEU A 121 -14.48 1.36 -3.85
CA LEU A 121 -13.91 0.20 -3.19
C LEU A 121 -13.55 0.52 -1.74
N VAL A 122 -12.70 1.52 -1.49
CA VAL A 122 -12.26 1.84 -0.12
C VAL A 122 -13.40 2.34 0.75
N SER A 123 -14.38 3.04 0.16
CA SER A 123 -15.61 3.45 0.86
C SER A 123 -16.36 2.26 1.49
N LYS A 124 -16.38 1.12 0.80
CA LYS A 124 -17.06 -0.11 1.25
C LYS A 124 -16.17 -1.01 2.10
N ALA A 125 -14.90 -1.11 1.71
CA ALA A 125 -13.94 -2.06 2.31
C ALA A 125 -13.32 -1.58 3.62
N VAL A 126 -13.21 -0.27 3.83
CA VAL A 126 -12.53 0.30 5.00
C VAL A 126 -13.55 0.72 6.04
N LYS A 127 -13.40 0.22 7.26
CA LYS A 127 -14.23 0.61 8.42
C LYS A 127 -13.45 1.41 9.49
N GLY A 128 -12.13 1.57 9.33
CA GLY A 128 -11.26 2.23 10.30
C GLY A 128 -10.30 3.23 9.66
N LYS A 129 -9.05 2.87 9.54
CA LYS A 129 -7.96 3.73 9.09
C LYS A 129 -7.51 3.39 7.68
N MET A 130 -7.06 4.40 6.94
CA MET A 130 -6.47 4.23 5.62
C MET A 130 -5.17 5.02 5.51
N VAL A 131 -4.15 4.42 4.89
CA VAL A 131 -2.89 5.08 4.51
C VAL A 131 -2.71 4.95 3.01
N ILE A 132 -2.46 6.07 2.35
CA ILE A 132 -2.09 6.13 0.93
C ILE A 132 -0.69 6.74 0.83
N GLY A 133 0.27 5.96 0.33
CA GLY A 133 1.61 6.39 -0.01
C GLY A 133 1.83 6.38 -1.52
N THR A 134 2.03 7.53 -2.13
CA THR A 134 2.13 7.70 -3.57
C THR A 134 3.24 8.68 -3.95
N PHE A 135 3.64 8.77 -5.21
CA PHE A 135 4.60 9.80 -5.62
C PHE A 135 3.99 11.20 -5.46
N SER A 136 4.77 12.08 -4.83
CA SER A 136 4.42 13.49 -4.70
C SER A 136 4.61 14.24 -6.02
N THR A 137 4.19 15.49 -6.08
CA THR A 137 4.43 16.39 -7.22
C THR A 137 5.93 16.66 -7.46
N ASN A 138 6.80 16.33 -6.51
CA ASN A 138 8.26 16.38 -6.64
C ASN A 138 8.87 14.98 -6.93
N GLY A 139 8.05 13.96 -7.03
CA GLY A 139 8.47 12.60 -7.31
C GLY A 139 8.62 12.30 -8.81
N PRO A 140 8.94 11.06 -9.17
CA PRO A 140 9.04 10.63 -10.56
C PRO A 140 7.70 10.73 -11.31
N LEU A 141 7.79 10.88 -12.65
CA LEU A 141 6.62 10.83 -13.56
C LEU A 141 6.27 9.42 -14.03
N LYS A 142 7.16 8.45 -13.78
CA LYS A 142 6.99 7.03 -14.17
C LYS A 142 7.40 6.11 -13.04
N CYS A 143 6.70 4.99 -12.94
CA CYS A 143 7.07 3.88 -12.07
C CYS A 143 7.12 2.60 -12.88
N SER A 144 8.23 1.84 -12.81
CA SER A 144 8.39 0.59 -13.56
C SER A 144 8.18 0.74 -15.08
N GLY A 145 8.46 1.93 -15.63
CA GLY A 145 8.26 2.24 -17.05
C GLY A 145 6.84 2.64 -17.44
N LEU A 146 5.90 2.63 -16.49
CA LEU A 146 4.51 3.04 -16.69
C LEU A 146 4.32 4.52 -16.28
N GLU A 147 3.45 5.20 -16.98
CA GLU A 147 2.97 6.53 -16.58
C GLU A 147 2.23 6.41 -15.23
N ILE A 148 2.39 7.44 -14.40
CA ILE A 148 1.70 7.52 -13.10
C ILE A 148 1.10 8.90 -12.89
N LYS A 149 0.17 8.99 -11.95
CA LYS A 149 -0.39 10.26 -11.47
C LYS A 149 0.32 10.69 -10.20
N GLN A 150 1.00 11.83 -10.24
CA GLN A 150 1.55 12.46 -9.04
C GLN A 150 0.41 13.06 -8.21
N ASN A 151 0.58 13.08 -6.91
CA ASN A 151 -0.40 13.63 -5.99
C ASN A 151 0.23 14.61 -5.00
N ASP A 152 -0.61 15.49 -4.48
CA ASP A 152 -0.31 16.35 -3.33
C ASP A 152 -1.37 16.14 -2.23
N GLU A 153 -1.20 16.82 -1.11
CA GLU A 153 -2.14 16.76 0.01
C GLU A 153 -3.56 17.15 -0.40
N ILE A 154 -3.69 18.20 -1.25
CA ILE A 154 -5.00 18.71 -1.66
C ILE A 154 -5.71 17.67 -2.53
N SER A 155 -5.02 17.10 -3.51
CA SER A 155 -5.59 16.11 -4.42
C SER A 155 -6.01 14.84 -3.68
N LEU A 156 -5.17 14.29 -2.79
CA LEU A 156 -5.50 13.10 -2.00
C LEU A 156 -6.67 13.38 -1.04
N THR A 157 -6.62 14.50 -0.31
CA THR A 157 -7.67 14.85 0.64
C THR A 157 -9.01 15.05 -0.05
N SER A 158 -9.04 15.77 -1.18
CA SER A 158 -10.29 15.98 -1.93
C SER A 158 -10.82 14.68 -2.55
N THR A 159 -9.93 13.79 -3.00
CA THR A 159 -10.32 12.49 -3.56
C THR A 159 -11.11 11.66 -2.54
N PHE A 160 -10.70 11.64 -1.28
CA PHE A 160 -11.32 10.78 -0.26
C PHE A 160 -12.27 11.52 0.68
N ALA A 161 -12.51 12.82 0.48
CA ALA A 161 -13.27 13.68 1.40
C ALA A 161 -14.72 13.25 1.65
N SER A 162 -15.37 12.50 0.76
CA SER A 162 -16.76 12.05 0.95
C SER A 162 -16.88 11.10 2.14
N ASP A 163 -15.96 10.16 2.28
CA ASP A 163 -16.05 9.02 3.19
C ASP A 163 -14.98 9.02 4.28
N PHE A 164 -13.98 9.87 4.15
CA PHE A 164 -12.83 9.88 5.04
C PHE A 164 -12.49 11.29 5.50
N GLU A 165 -11.97 11.36 6.72
CA GLU A 165 -11.38 12.56 7.30
C GLU A 165 -9.85 12.40 7.37
N LYS A 166 -9.13 13.42 6.86
CA LYS A 166 -7.67 13.43 6.90
C LYS A 166 -7.18 13.48 8.35
N ILE A 167 -6.22 12.63 8.69
CA ILE A 167 -5.48 12.68 9.96
C ILE A 167 -4.22 13.50 9.75
N GLU A 168 -3.32 13.06 8.89
CA GLU A 168 -2.07 13.76 8.58
C GLU A 168 -1.61 13.48 7.14
N CYS A 169 -0.81 14.40 6.59
CA CYS A 169 -0.08 14.22 5.35
C CYS A 169 1.33 14.79 5.50
N PHE A 170 2.32 14.11 4.91
CA PHE A 170 3.69 14.62 4.79
C PHE A 170 4.39 14.02 3.57
N THR A 171 5.45 14.68 3.12
CA THR A 171 6.32 14.15 2.07
C THR A 171 7.60 13.58 2.67
N ILE A 172 8.14 12.54 2.04
CA ILE A 172 9.39 11.90 2.45
C ILE A 172 10.17 11.45 1.22
N ASP A 173 11.50 11.59 1.30
CA ASP A 173 12.40 11.07 0.29
C ASP A 173 12.71 9.60 0.56
N HIS A 174 12.45 8.76 -0.45
CA HIS A 174 12.89 7.37 -0.50
C HIS A 174 14.16 7.29 -1.32
N ILE A 175 15.25 6.87 -0.69
CA ILE A 175 16.50 6.56 -1.37
C ILE A 175 16.38 5.15 -1.94
N THR A 176 16.45 5.06 -3.27
CA THR A 176 16.39 3.76 -3.96
C THR A 176 17.71 2.99 -3.81
N PRO A 177 17.75 1.67 -4.09
CA PRO A 177 18.99 0.91 -4.14
C PRO A 177 20.02 1.41 -5.17
N PHE A 178 19.64 2.37 -6.03
CA PHE A 178 20.48 2.99 -7.05
C PHE A 178 20.95 4.40 -6.67
N ASP A 179 20.86 4.79 -5.40
CA ASP A 179 21.19 6.11 -4.88
C ASP A 179 20.41 7.26 -5.56
N THR A 180 19.23 6.96 -6.10
CA THR A 180 18.32 7.98 -6.62
C THR A 180 17.21 8.29 -5.61
N ILE A 181 16.71 9.51 -5.63
CA ILE A 181 15.67 9.96 -4.70
C ILE A 181 14.32 9.87 -5.40
N GLN A 182 13.35 9.25 -4.72
CA GLN A 182 11.94 9.26 -5.08
C GLN A 182 11.16 9.94 -3.96
N ASN A 183 10.58 11.11 -4.25
CA ASN A 183 9.78 11.81 -3.25
C ASN A 183 8.35 11.27 -3.23
N PHE A 184 7.94 10.76 -2.07
CA PHE A 184 6.59 10.28 -1.79
C PHE A 184 5.80 11.28 -0.96
N ILE A 185 4.50 11.29 -1.14
CA ILE A 185 3.54 11.82 -0.18
C ILE A 185 2.80 10.65 0.47
N PHE A 186 2.70 10.69 1.79
CA PHE A 186 1.86 9.81 2.57
C PHE A 186 0.75 10.61 3.22
N CYS A 187 -0.48 10.14 3.06
CA CYS A 187 -1.63 10.68 3.77
C CYS A 187 -2.35 9.58 4.53
N SER A 188 -2.74 9.84 5.76
CA SER A 188 -3.57 8.95 6.56
C SER A 188 -4.94 9.55 6.81
N PHE A 189 -5.92 8.66 6.91
CA PHE A 189 -7.34 9.01 7.00
C PHE A 189 -8.06 8.15 8.02
N ASN A 190 -9.15 8.69 8.56
CA ASN A 190 -10.11 7.98 9.38
C ASN A 190 -11.43 7.84 8.62
N LYS A 191 -12.04 6.67 8.65
CA LYS A 191 -13.40 6.49 8.12
C LYS A 191 -14.38 7.33 8.95
N LYS A 192 -15.30 8.04 8.29
CA LYS A 192 -16.35 8.84 8.91
C LYS A 192 -17.45 7.98 9.50
#